data_59c46ab7d4dcf97d15ef7db556c47d7d
#
_entry.id   59c46ab7d4dcf97d15ef7db556c47d7d
#
_cell.length_a   1.000
_cell.length_b   1.000
_cell.length_c   1.000
_cell.angle_alpha   90.00
_cell.angle_beta   90.00
_cell.angle_gamma   90.00
#
_symmetry.space_group_name_H-M   'P 1'
#
loop_
_entity.id
_entity.type
_entity.pdbx_description
1 polymer ?
#
loop_
_entity_poly.entity_id
_entity_poly.type
_entity_poly.pdbx_seq_one_letter_code
_entity_poly.pdbx_strand_id
1 'polypeptide(L)'
;MRKEIAILIMAILIIAPVIQDVTATKTVFITSDNIVDHDSDLKMLNSLKTYIEEISGGELQVIVDNEAPAAGEGWRSIEVTSDVSIDLAASDAGNYLQLAQYTVNSDKQIVFVNTGNFDLDNSSNFLRRAWDDNYSNESLAGMQSPGTFLKNAGIYYIQPAKEFPDNAQSGSLDKYDEEMYKKMAQEIVDIINTHENDTKVLSDGLIKQNIIKPSVMANASKELIKSEDKEMTGTYGNYTGPQLLYQTSSYLNGNGLDVPKAFDEPESPMGISFMVKDKYSIYDYFKMGGIVREYMDQNGRAPDSIEYEGAHIGYYDLLYNFAKITQNHTDARHMGFESEYHFDKVNDSILLHIFPFVLILFVLFLAYLLYKRLRRFNR
;
A
#
# COMPACT_ATOMS: atom_id res chain seq x y z
N MET A 1 -2.72 48.13 -64.69
CA MET A 1 -1.50 47.59 -64.00
C MET A 1 -1.47 47.81 -62.47
N ARG A 2 -1.55 49.04 -61.97
CA ARG A 2 -1.43 49.23 -60.48
C ARG A 2 -2.59 48.66 -59.68
N LYS A 3 -3.83 48.62 -60.20
CA LYS A 3 -4.96 48.01 -59.50
C LYS A 3 -4.96 46.48 -59.53
N GLU A 4 -4.49 45.90 -60.61
CA GLU A 4 -4.39 44.43 -60.73
C GLU A 4 -3.26 43.82 -59.88
N ILE A 5 -2.15 44.55 -59.66
CA ILE A 5 -1.08 44.16 -58.77
C ILE A 5 -1.54 44.21 -57.29
N ALA A 6 -2.36 45.20 -56.92
CA ALA A 6 -2.91 45.30 -55.53
C ALA A 6 -3.89 44.18 -55.26
N ILE A 7 -4.71 43.74 -56.24
CA ILE A 7 -5.62 42.60 -56.07
C ILE A 7 -4.84 41.29 -56.00
N LEU A 8 -3.73 41.11 -56.69
CA LEU A 8 -2.88 39.93 -56.64
C LEU A 8 -2.15 39.84 -55.30
N ILE A 9 -1.66 40.96 -54.75
CA ILE A 9 -1.01 41.02 -53.44
C ILE A 9 -2.04 40.74 -52.34
N MET A 10 -3.26 41.24 -52.47
CA MET A 10 -4.32 40.95 -51.47
C MET A 10 -4.79 39.49 -51.53
N ALA A 11 -4.84 38.86 -52.73
CA ALA A 11 -5.12 37.44 -52.86
C ALA A 11 -4.01 36.54 -52.30
N ILE A 12 -2.75 36.94 -52.42
CA ILE A 12 -1.61 36.19 -51.82
C ILE A 12 -1.60 36.32 -50.29
N LEU A 13 -2.03 37.44 -49.72
CA LEU A 13 -2.16 37.62 -48.26
C LEU A 13 -3.35 36.85 -47.68
N ILE A 14 -4.38 36.50 -48.44
CA ILE A 14 -5.52 35.68 -48.01
C ILE A 14 -5.21 34.18 -48.11
N ILE A 15 -4.21 33.80 -48.92
CA ILE A 15 -3.75 32.40 -49.06
C ILE A 15 -2.43 32.18 -48.30
N ALA A 16 -2.02 33.08 -47.43
CA ALA A 16 -1.02 32.71 -46.44
C ALA A 16 -1.60 31.52 -45.65
N PRO A 17 -1.10 30.31 -45.83
CA PRO A 17 -1.54 29.23 -44.97
C PRO A 17 -1.28 29.73 -43.54
N VAL A 18 -2.30 29.67 -42.70
CA VAL A 18 -2.06 29.58 -41.28
C VAL A 18 -1.22 28.31 -41.13
N ILE A 19 0.09 28.45 -41.14
CA ILE A 19 0.96 27.39 -40.70
C ILE A 19 0.60 27.28 -39.22
N GLN A 20 -0.44 26.51 -38.91
CA GLN A 20 -0.52 25.90 -37.61
C GLN A 20 0.76 25.09 -37.56
N ASP A 21 1.64 25.46 -36.66
CA ASP A 21 2.69 24.57 -36.24
C ASP A 21 2.00 23.26 -35.89
N VAL A 22 2.11 22.28 -36.78
CA VAL A 22 1.70 20.92 -36.48
C VAL A 22 2.75 20.44 -35.49
N THR A 23 2.54 20.75 -34.23
CA THR A 23 3.28 20.12 -33.15
C THR A 23 3.13 18.62 -33.34
N ALA A 24 4.24 17.92 -33.47
CA ALA A 24 4.21 16.48 -33.63
C ALA A 24 3.49 15.87 -32.43
N THR A 25 2.41 15.17 -32.68
CA THR A 25 1.65 14.51 -31.63
C THR A 25 2.51 13.45 -31.02
N LYS A 26 2.74 13.53 -29.69
CA LYS A 26 3.48 12.50 -28.93
C LYS A 26 2.56 11.36 -28.56
N THR A 27 3.08 10.15 -28.70
CA THR A 27 2.39 8.94 -28.23
C THR A 27 2.71 8.69 -26.76
N VAL A 28 1.66 8.51 -25.96
CA VAL A 28 1.75 8.27 -24.53
C VAL A 28 1.14 6.92 -24.22
N PHE A 29 1.91 6.01 -23.67
CA PHE A 29 1.40 4.74 -23.18
C PHE A 29 1.13 4.85 -21.68
N ILE A 30 -0.05 4.44 -21.22
CA ILE A 30 -0.42 4.46 -19.80
C ILE A 30 -0.79 3.06 -19.32
N THR A 31 -0.19 2.64 -18.24
CA THR A 31 -0.39 1.32 -17.62
C THR A 31 -0.52 1.42 -16.11
N SER A 32 -0.97 0.35 -15.46
CA SER A 32 -0.98 0.22 -14.00
C SER A 32 -0.52 -1.17 -13.56
N ASP A 33 0.09 -1.23 -12.40
CA ASP A 33 0.58 -2.47 -11.76
C ASP A 33 -0.40 -2.93 -10.67
N ASN A 34 -1.52 -3.52 -11.08
CA ASN A 34 -2.50 -4.18 -10.21
C ASN A 34 -2.80 -3.42 -8.90
N ILE A 35 -3.35 -2.21 -9.06
CA ILE A 35 -3.59 -1.31 -7.92
C ILE A 35 -4.81 -1.74 -7.12
N VAL A 36 -5.91 -2.10 -7.79
CA VAL A 36 -7.14 -2.61 -7.16
C VAL A 36 -7.57 -3.91 -7.82
N ASP A 37 -8.12 -3.80 -9.00
CA ASP A 37 -8.59 -4.87 -9.87
C ASP A 37 -8.63 -4.37 -11.32
N HIS A 38 -8.76 -5.29 -12.24
CA HIS A 38 -8.71 -4.99 -13.67
C HIS A 38 -9.70 -3.90 -14.10
N ASP A 39 -10.95 -4.00 -13.67
CA ASP A 39 -12.00 -3.09 -14.13
C ASP A 39 -11.83 -1.68 -13.51
N SER A 40 -11.47 -1.61 -12.24
CA SER A 40 -11.20 -0.37 -11.53
C SER A 40 -9.96 0.33 -12.10
N ASP A 41 -8.89 -0.40 -12.35
CA ASP A 41 -7.67 0.11 -12.94
C ASP A 41 -7.92 0.63 -14.36
N LEU A 42 -8.61 -0.13 -15.22
CA LEU A 42 -8.96 0.32 -16.56
C LEU A 42 -9.85 1.56 -16.56
N LYS A 43 -10.80 1.66 -15.64
CA LYS A 43 -11.63 2.85 -15.50
C LYS A 43 -10.79 4.08 -15.19
N MET A 44 -9.87 3.97 -14.23
CA MET A 44 -8.95 5.05 -13.87
C MET A 44 -8.05 5.45 -15.06
N LEU A 45 -7.43 4.48 -15.73
CA LEU A 45 -6.56 4.75 -16.87
C LEU A 45 -7.31 5.46 -18.00
N ASN A 46 -8.58 5.08 -18.25
CA ASN A 46 -9.41 5.74 -19.25
C ASN A 46 -9.83 7.16 -18.85
N SER A 47 -10.09 7.41 -17.56
CA SER A 47 -10.34 8.77 -17.06
C SER A 47 -9.08 9.64 -17.24
N LEU A 48 -7.91 9.14 -16.83
CA LEU A 48 -6.64 9.84 -17.03
C LEU A 48 -6.35 10.12 -18.50
N LYS A 49 -6.55 9.14 -19.39
CA LYS A 49 -6.44 9.34 -20.84
C LYS A 49 -7.26 10.54 -21.29
N THR A 50 -8.54 10.57 -20.92
CA THR A 50 -9.46 11.62 -21.33
C THR A 50 -8.96 13.00 -20.90
N TYR A 51 -8.54 13.13 -19.64
CA TYR A 51 -8.04 14.40 -19.13
C TYR A 51 -6.69 14.80 -19.71
N ILE A 52 -5.77 13.87 -19.91
CA ILE A 52 -4.45 14.15 -20.50
C ILE A 52 -4.63 14.67 -21.93
N GLU A 53 -5.47 14.02 -22.76
CA GLU A 53 -5.74 14.43 -24.12
C GLU A 53 -6.46 15.79 -24.18
N GLU A 54 -7.40 16.05 -23.25
CA GLU A 54 -8.10 17.33 -23.14
C GLU A 54 -7.15 18.46 -22.72
N ILE A 55 -6.37 18.26 -21.66
CA ILE A 55 -5.47 19.27 -21.11
C ILE A 55 -4.34 19.61 -22.07
N SER A 56 -3.80 18.61 -22.77
CA SER A 56 -2.76 18.81 -23.78
C SER A 56 -3.29 19.41 -25.11
N GLY A 57 -4.61 19.63 -25.22
CA GLY A 57 -5.21 20.11 -26.49
C GLY A 57 -5.02 19.15 -27.66
N GLY A 58 -4.80 17.86 -27.39
CA GLY A 58 -4.58 16.82 -28.39
C GLY A 58 -3.12 16.68 -28.83
N GLU A 59 -2.18 17.39 -28.23
CA GLU A 59 -0.74 17.23 -28.50
C GLU A 59 -0.20 15.87 -27.96
N LEU A 60 -0.86 15.30 -26.96
CA LEU A 60 -0.57 13.96 -26.41
C LEU A 60 -1.69 12.99 -26.83
N GLN A 61 -1.32 11.88 -27.46
CA GLN A 61 -2.23 10.80 -27.82
C GLN A 61 -2.01 9.62 -26.88
N VAL A 62 -2.98 9.32 -26.04
CA VAL A 62 -2.84 8.31 -24.99
C VAL A 62 -3.36 6.95 -25.45
N ILE A 63 -2.53 5.95 -25.30
CA ILE A 63 -2.82 4.53 -25.51
C ILE A 63 -2.91 3.86 -24.14
N VAL A 64 -4.09 3.38 -23.79
CA VAL A 64 -4.32 2.65 -22.54
C VAL A 64 -3.89 1.20 -22.69
N ASP A 65 -3.19 0.68 -21.71
CA ASP A 65 -2.84 -0.73 -21.63
C ASP A 65 -4.09 -1.56 -21.32
N ASN A 66 -4.54 -2.35 -22.29
CA ASN A 66 -5.70 -3.23 -22.12
C ASN A 66 -5.36 -4.51 -21.37
N GLU A 67 -4.09 -4.78 -21.13
CA GLU A 67 -3.61 -5.93 -20.35
C GLU A 67 -3.34 -5.53 -18.89
N ALA A 68 -3.53 -4.25 -18.55
CA ALA A 68 -3.44 -3.79 -17.18
C ALA A 68 -4.56 -4.42 -16.31
N PRO A 69 -4.29 -4.70 -15.03
CA PRO A 69 -3.00 -4.58 -14.37
C PRO A 69 -2.08 -5.76 -14.72
N ALA A 70 -0.90 -5.46 -15.16
CA ALA A 70 0.12 -6.45 -15.39
C ALA A 70 1.09 -6.44 -14.21
N ALA A 71 1.18 -7.53 -13.49
CA ALA A 71 2.25 -7.68 -12.50
C ALA A 71 3.61 -7.57 -13.22
N GLY A 72 4.42 -6.61 -12.87
CA GLY A 72 5.71 -6.45 -13.53
C GLY A 72 6.31 -5.07 -13.48
N GLU A 73 5.68 -4.16 -12.77
CA GLU A 73 6.30 -2.96 -12.22
C GLU A 73 7.10 -2.15 -13.25
N GLY A 74 6.40 -1.52 -14.13
CA GLY A 74 7.01 -0.74 -15.19
C GLY A 74 7.54 -1.54 -16.39
N TRP A 75 7.47 -2.88 -16.37
CA TRP A 75 7.92 -3.70 -17.50
C TRP A 75 7.17 -3.35 -18.79
N ARG A 76 5.86 -3.15 -18.70
CA ARG A 76 5.04 -2.73 -19.84
C ARG A 76 5.47 -1.36 -20.37
N SER A 77 5.89 -0.47 -19.49
CA SER A 77 6.44 0.84 -19.87
C SER A 77 7.74 0.73 -20.68
N ILE A 78 8.50 -0.34 -20.48
CA ILE A 78 9.72 -0.65 -21.25
C ILE A 78 9.39 -1.29 -22.61
N GLU A 79 8.48 -2.28 -22.61
CA GLU A 79 8.18 -3.09 -23.80
C GLU A 79 7.46 -2.30 -24.89
N VAL A 80 6.48 -1.47 -24.50
CA VAL A 80 5.61 -0.79 -25.47
C VAL A 80 6.32 0.42 -26.08
N THR A 81 6.34 0.48 -27.39
CA THR A 81 6.93 1.62 -28.12
C THR A 81 6.02 2.84 -27.99
N SER A 82 6.52 3.89 -27.35
CA SER A 82 5.86 5.18 -27.18
C SER A 82 6.90 6.26 -26.91
N ASP A 83 6.56 7.53 -27.11
CA ASP A 83 7.43 8.65 -26.76
C ASP A 83 7.49 8.85 -25.24
N VAL A 84 6.35 8.63 -24.58
CA VAL A 84 6.18 8.72 -23.13
C VAL A 84 5.49 7.47 -22.62
N SER A 85 5.89 6.99 -21.45
CA SER A 85 5.13 6.01 -20.67
C SER A 85 4.75 6.57 -19.34
N ILE A 86 3.51 6.31 -18.90
CA ILE A 86 2.97 6.65 -17.59
C ILE A 86 2.71 5.33 -16.87
N ASP A 87 3.37 5.14 -15.75
CA ASP A 87 3.29 3.93 -14.93
C ASP A 87 2.67 4.24 -13.57
N LEU A 88 1.48 3.71 -13.33
CA LEU A 88 0.79 3.85 -12.04
C LEU A 88 1.06 2.60 -11.23
N ALA A 89 1.84 2.73 -10.19
CA ALA A 89 2.22 1.59 -9.37
C ALA A 89 2.45 1.95 -7.90
N ALA A 90 2.29 0.94 -7.06
CA ALA A 90 2.75 0.93 -5.68
C ALA A 90 4.06 0.14 -5.57
N SER A 91 4.99 0.44 -6.46
CA SER A 91 6.17 -0.38 -6.75
C SER A 91 7.14 -0.56 -5.61
N ASP A 92 7.97 -1.60 -5.75
CA ASP A 92 9.13 -1.84 -4.92
C ASP A 92 10.44 -1.25 -5.53
N ALA A 93 11.50 -1.25 -4.74
CA ALA A 93 12.76 -0.62 -5.11
C ALA A 93 13.52 -1.31 -6.25
N GLY A 94 13.27 -2.59 -6.49
CA GLY A 94 14.06 -3.36 -7.45
C GLY A 94 13.81 -2.96 -8.88
N ASN A 95 12.57 -2.68 -9.20
CA ASN A 95 12.19 -2.29 -10.54
C ASN A 95 12.60 -0.87 -10.88
N TYR A 96 12.71 0.01 -9.92
CA TYR A 96 13.21 1.35 -10.15
C TYR A 96 14.62 1.37 -10.71
N LEU A 97 15.50 0.46 -10.25
CA LEU A 97 16.85 0.37 -10.83
C LEU A 97 16.79 -0.06 -12.30
N GLN A 98 16.00 -1.09 -12.62
CA GLN A 98 15.85 -1.57 -14.00
C GLN A 98 15.22 -0.52 -14.90
N LEU A 99 14.15 0.13 -14.40
CA LEU A 99 13.47 1.21 -15.12
C LEU A 99 14.40 2.40 -15.35
N ALA A 100 15.18 2.79 -14.35
CA ALA A 100 16.18 3.85 -14.45
C ALA A 100 17.29 3.51 -15.47
N GLN A 101 17.81 2.30 -15.43
CA GLN A 101 18.81 1.81 -16.40
C GLN A 101 18.28 1.87 -17.84
N TYR A 102 17.04 1.49 -18.04
CA TYR A 102 16.39 1.60 -19.35
C TYR A 102 16.23 3.08 -19.76
N THR A 103 15.70 3.92 -18.89
CA THR A 103 15.36 5.31 -19.19
C THR A 103 16.60 6.13 -19.54
N VAL A 104 17.71 5.94 -18.82
CA VAL A 104 19.00 6.61 -19.12
C VAL A 104 19.54 6.25 -20.52
N ASN A 105 19.26 5.05 -21.00
CA ASN A 105 19.73 4.55 -22.30
C ASN A 105 18.68 4.69 -23.42
N SER A 106 17.60 5.41 -23.20
CA SER A 106 16.51 5.60 -24.17
C SER A 106 16.10 7.05 -24.27
N ASP A 107 15.50 7.41 -25.40
CA ASP A 107 14.87 8.73 -25.58
C ASP A 107 13.48 8.81 -24.91
N LYS A 108 12.94 7.69 -24.49
CA LYS A 108 11.63 7.61 -23.85
C LYS A 108 11.60 8.38 -22.53
N GLN A 109 10.57 9.19 -22.37
CA GLN A 109 10.26 9.82 -21.09
C GLN A 109 9.35 8.91 -20.25
N ILE A 110 9.60 8.80 -18.95
CA ILE A 110 8.77 8.03 -18.04
C ILE A 110 8.24 8.92 -16.93
N VAL A 111 6.93 8.86 -16.73
CA VAL A 111 6.24 9.49 -15.60
C VAL A 111 5.71 8.39 -14.69
N PHE A 112 6.17 8.38 -13.46
CA PHE A 112 5.74 7.44 -12.45
C PHE A 112 4.68 8.06 -11.55
N VAL A 113 3.54 7.40 -11.40
CA VAL A 113 2.51 7.79 -10.45
C VAL A 113 2.59 6.85 -9.27
N ASN A 114 3.16 7.36 -8.18
CA ASN A 114 3.26 6.60 -6.93
C ASN A 114 1.90 6.50 -6.26
N THR A 115 1.25 5.36 -6.43
CA THR A 115 -0.03 5.02 -5.76
C THR A 115 0.18 4.30 -4.43
N GLY A 116 1.43 3.97 -4.10
CA GLY A 116 1.82 3.38 -2.83
C GLY A 116 1.81 4.40 -1.69
N ASN A 117 1.81 3.89 -0.48
CA ASN A 117 1.82 4.71 0.72
C ASN A 117 3.24 4.95 1.27
N PHE A 118 4.24 4.91 0.43
CA PHE A 118 5.62 5.28 0.77
C PHE A 118 6.01 6.56 0.07
N ASP A 119 6.70 7.41 0.81
CA ASP A 119 7.15 8.70 0.33
C ASP A 119 8.47 8.55 -0.40
N LEU A 120 8.49 8.82 -1.70
CA LEU A 120 9.71 8.79 -2.53
C LEU A 120 10.72 9.87 -2.12
N ASP A 121 10.27 10.92 -1.46
CA ASP A 121 11.13 11.97 -0.90
C ASP A 121 11.70 11.57 0.47
N ASN A 122 11.18 10.52 1.10
CA ASN A 122 11.66 9.97 2.37
C ASN A 122 12.31 8.60 2.18
N SER A 123 13.62 8.57 1.98
CA SER A 123 14.37 7.34 1.72
C SER A 123 14.21 6.27 2.80
N SER A 124 14.10 6.66 4.05
CA SER A 124 13.95 5.69 5.16
C SER A 124 12.60 4.99 5.11
N ASN A 125 11.54 5.72 4.85
CA ASN A 125 10.21 5.16 4.74
C ASN A 125 10.09 4.28 3.48
N PHE A 126 10.57 4.78 2.34
CA PHE A 126 10.58 4.04 1.10
C PHE A 126 11.29 2.69 1.23
N LEU A 127 12.51 2.67 1.75
CA LEU A 127 13.28 1.43 1.83
C LEU A 127 12.66 0.39 2.76
N ARG A 128 12.07 0.81 3.86
CA ARG A 128 11.39 -0.13 4.76
C ARG A 128 10.24 -0.86 4.09
N ARG A 129 9.59 -0.23 3.11
CA ARG A 129 8.43 -0.75 2.42
C ARG A 129 8.73 -1.46 1.13
N ALA A 130 9.76 -1.02 0.45
CA ALA A 130 10.14 -1.53 -0.86
C ALA A 130 11.08 -2.73 -0.78
N TRP A 131 11.54 -3.11 0.42
CA TRP A 131 12.45 -4.24 0.58
C TRP A 131 11.72 -5.55 0.33
N ASP A 132 12.18 -6.27 -0.69
CA ASP A 132 11.63 -7.54 -1.13
C ASP A 132 12.71 -8.64 -1.04
N ASP A 133 12.29 -9.87 -0.82
CA ASP A 133 13.17 -11.05 -0.79
C ASP A 133 13.86 -11.32 -2.12
N ASN A 134 13.28 -10.84 -3.22
CA ASN A 134 13.83 -11.01 -4.55
C ASN A 134 15.05 -10.11 -4.80
N TYR A 135 15.28 -9.11 -3.96
CA TYR A 135 16.38 -8.18 -4.13
C TYR A 135 17.49 -8.40 -3.11
N SER A 136 18.72 -8.38 -3.61
CA SER A 136 19.91 -8.38 -2.76
C SER A 136 20.16 -6.98 -2.18
N ASN A 137 20.95 -6.91 -1.11
CA ASN A 137 21.46 -5.65 -0.58
C ASN A 137 22.15 -4.79 -1.66
N GLU A 138 22.74 -5.44 -2.65
CA GLU A 138 23.45 -4.79 -3.76
C GLU A 138 22.49 -4.09 -4.71
N SER A 139 21.27 -4.61 -4.91
CA SER A 139 20.25 -3.99 -5.76
C SER A 139 19.76 -2.66 -5.24
N LEU A 140 19.84 -2.44 -3.92
CA LEU A 140 19.46 -1.19 -3.28
C LEU A 140 20.65 -0.26 -3.01
N ALA A 141 21.87 -0.74 -3.24
CA ALA A 141 23.09 0.00 -2.95
C ALA A 141 23.28 1.26 -3.82
N GLY A 142 22.52 1.40 -4.89
CA GLY A 142 22.59 2.57 -5.78
C GLY A 142 21.70 3.75 -5.38
N MET A 143 20.86 3.62 -4.34
CA MET A 143 19.85 4.65 -4.04
C MET A 143 20.16 5.40 -2.74
N GLN A 144 20.52 6.67 -2.82
CA GLN A 144 20.57 7.55 -1.65
C GLN A 144 19.20 8.13 -1.28
N SER A 145 18.47 8.53 -2.30
CA SER A 145 17.09 9.02 -2.20
C SER A 145 16.35 8.48 -3.41
N PRO A 146 15.30 7.69 -3.23
CA PRO A 146 14.56 7.12 -4.34
C PRO A 146 14.05 8.17 -5.31
N GLY A 147 13.45 9.24 -4.81
CA GLY A 147 12.95 10.33 -5.64
C GLY A 147 14.06 11.05 -6.40
N THR A 148 15.19 11.32 -5.77
CA THR A 148 16.36 11.92 -6.44
C THR A 148 16.95 10.97 -7.48
N PHE A 149 17.06 9.69 -7.15
CA PHE A 149 17.54 8.66 -8.07
C PHE A 149 16.68 8.57 -9.32
N LEU A 150 15.36 8.54 -9.17
CA LEU A 150 14.41 8.50 -10.28
C LEU A 150 14.52 9.77 -11.14
N LYS A 151 14.49 10.95 -10.54
CA LYS A 151 14.58 12.23 -11.28
C LYS A 151 15.88 12.34 -12.06
N ASN A 152 17.00 11.95 -11.46
CA ASN A 152 18.31 11.94 -12.14
C ASN A 152 18.31 10.98 -13.36
N ALA A 153 17.61 9.87 -13.27
CA ALA A 153 17.46 8.92 -14.37
C ALA A 153 16.44 9.38 -15.44
N GLY A 154 15.77 10.50 -15.27
CA GLY A 154 14.74 11.00 -16.18
C GLY A 154 13.36 10.38 -15.95
N ILE A 155 13.14 9.79 -14.77
CA ILE A 155 11.83 9.29 -14.33
C ILE A 155 11.27 10.32 -13.35
N TYR A 156 10.32 11.10 -13.81
CA TYR A 156 9.63 12.06 -12.96
C TYR A 156 8.40 11.39 -12.34
N TYR A 157 8.07 11.77 -11.12
CA TYR A 157 6.98 11.13 -10.40
C TYR A 157 6.05 12.15 -9.75
N ILE A 158 4.82 11.73 -9.58
CA ILE A 158 3.82 12.40 -8.76
C ILE A 158 3.40 11.48 -7.63
N GLN A 159 3.03 12.08 -6.51
CA GLN A 159 2.51 11.41 -5.32
C GLN A 159 1.14 12.03 -5.02
N PRO A 160 0.06 11.54 -5.67
CA PRO A 160 -1.26 12.19 -5.63
C PRO A 160 -1.87 12.20 -4.24
N ALA A 161 -1.48 11.27 -3.39
CA ALA A 161 -1.96 11.19 -2.03
C ALA A 161 -0.81 11.41 -1.05
N LYS A 162 -0.59 12.65 -0.67
CA LYS A 162 0.30 12.97 0.47
C LYS A 162 -0.24 12.48 1.81
N GLU A 163 -1.53 12.17 1.87
CA GLU A 163 -2.25 11.67 3.02
C GLU A 163 -2.91 10.32 2.70
N PHE A 164 -2.14 9.39 2.13
CA PHE A 164 -2.57 8.02 2.23
C PHE A 164 -2.70 7.71 3.72
N PRO A 165 -3.83 7.15 4.16
CA PRO A 165 -3.88 6.58 5.50
C PRO A 165 -2.68 5.65 5.63
N ASP A 166 -2.06 5.62 6.80
CA ASP A 166 -0.84 4.87 7.10
C ASP A 166 -0.90 3.39 6.69
N ASN A 167 -2.09 2.92 6.40
CA ASN A 167 -2.41 1.59 5.92
C ASN A 167 -2.79 1.55 4.44
N ALA A 168 -2.62 2.63 3.70
CA ALA A 168 -2.99 2.61 2.30
C ALA A 168 -2.04 1.69 1.58
N GLN A 169 -2.59 0.61 1.26
CA GLN A 169 -2.11 -0.21 0.21
C GLN A 169 -2.64 0.29 -1.08
N SER A 170 -2.13 -0.32 -2.08
CA SER A 170 -2.60 -0.23 -3.42
C SER A 170 -4.12 -0.15 -3.53
N GLY A 171 -4.93 -0.73 -2.83
CA GLY A 171 -6.39 -0.66 -2.89
C GLY A 171 -7.04 0.70 -2.59
N SER A 172 -6.29 1.76 -2.51
CA SER A 172 -6.83 3.08 -2.19
C SER A 172 -7.40 3.86 -3.37
N LEU A 173 -7.44 3.30 -4.57
CA LEU A 173 -8.07 3.92 -5.73
C LEU A 173 -9.55 4.23 -5.55
N ASP A 174 -10.25 3.49 -4.69
CA ASP A 174 -11.64 3.79 -4.34
C ASP A 174 -11.84 5.19 -3.73
N LYS A 175 -10.75 5.82 -3.30
CA LYS A 175 -10.73 7.18 -2.77
C LYS A 175 -10.40 8.23 -3.82
N TYR A 176 -9.99 7.83 -5.01
CA TYR A 176 -9.73 8.73 -6.10
C TYR A 176 -11.05 9.01 -6.82
N ASP A 177 -11.35 10.27 -6.94
CA ASP A 177 -12.50 10.77 -7.69
C ASP A 177 -12.04 11.46 -8.99
N GLU A 178 -12.99 11.90 -9.77
CA GLU A 178 -12.72 12.57 -11.05
C GLU A 178 -11.93 13.89 -10.88
N GLU A 179 -12.05 14.57 -9.74
CA GLU A 179 -11.27 15.77 -9.44
C GLU A 179 -9.79 15.40 -9.22
N MET A 180 -9.54 14.33 -8.49
CA MET A 180 -8.18 13.80 -8.29
C MET A 180 -7.56 13.35 -9.62
N TYR A 181 -8.30 12.62 -10.47
CA TYR A 181 -7.79 12.20 -11.78
C TYR A 181 -7.45 13.39 -12.65
N LYS A 182 -8.26 14.43 -12.66
CA LYS A 182 -7.98 15.65 -13.41
C LYS A 182 -6.73 16.36 -12.91
N LYS A 183 -6.54 16.42 -11.60
CA LYS A 183 -5.33 16.99 -10.99
C LYS A 183 -4.09 16.17 -11.35
N MET A 184 -4.16 14.84 -11.26
CA MET A 184 -3.08 13.95 -11.68
C MET A 184 -2.73 14.17 -13.15
N ALA A 185 -3.73 14.24 -14.02
CA ALA A 185 -3.52 14.47 -15.45
C ALA A 185 -2.84 15.82 -15.72
N GLN A 186 -3.19 16.88 -14.99
CA GLN A 186 -2.53 18.17 -15.11
C GLN A 186 -1.06 18.08 -14.73
N GLU A 187 -0.75 17.47 -13.58
CA GLU A 187 0.64 17.29 -13.13
C GLU A 187 1.45 16.42 -14.12
N ILE A 188 0.84 15.38 -14.69
CA ILE A 188 1.47 14.53 -15.71
C ILE A 188 1.81 15.36 -16.97
N VAL A 189 0.86 16.14 -17.49
CA VAL A 189 1.08 16.98 -18.67
C VAL A 189 2.18 18.02 -18.41
N ASP A 190 2.16 18.64 -17.23
CA ASP A 190 3.18 19.62 -16.83
C ASP A 190 4.58 18.98 -16.78
N ILE A 191 4.70 17.77 -16.23
CA ILE A 191 5.95 17.01 -16.21
C ILE A 191 6.44 16.70 -17.63
N ILE A 192 5.57 16.17 -18.48
CA ILE A 192 5.93 15.80 -19.85
C ILE A 192 6.47 17.01 -20.62
N ASN A 193 5.85 18.17 -20.47
CA ASN A 193 6.26 19.39 -21.17
C ASN A 193 7.52 20.04 -20.57
N THR A 194 7.71 19.95 -19.27
CA THR A 194 8.80 20.65 -18.58
C THR A 194 10.13 19.91 -18.70
N HIS A 195 10.09 18.57 -18.71
CA HIS A 195 11.29 17.73 -18.52
C HIS A 195 11.71 16.95 -19.78
N GLU A 196 11.20 17.31 -20.93
CA GLU A 196 11.48 16.61 -22.19
C GLU A 196 12.95 16.47 -22.55
N ASN A 197 13.73 17.50 -22.24
CA ASN A 197 15.13 17.61 -22.68
C ASN A 197 16.14 17.49 -21.52
N ASP A 198 15.71 16.97 -20.37
CA ASP A 198 16.58 16.86 -19.22
C ASP A 198 17.67 15.82 -19.43
N THR A 199 18.86 16.10 -18.93
CA THR A 199 19.98 15.16 -18.95
C THR A 199 19.73 14.03 -17.97
N LYS A 200 19.78 12.80 -18.46
CA LYS A 200 19.55 11.58 -17.68
C LYS A 200 20.87 10.97 -17.21
N VAL A 201 20.97 10.68 -15.93
CA VAL A 201 22.16 10.09 -15.31
C VAL A 201 21.77 9.09 -14.24
N LEU A 202 22.40 7.91 -14.25
CA LEU A 202 22.32 7.02 -13.10
C LEU A 202 23.18 7.61 -11.97
N SER A 203 22.54 7.92 -10.86
CA SER A 203 23.25 8.37 -9.68
C SER A 203 23.65 7.20 -8.79
N ASP A 204 24.85 7.25 -8.22
CA ASP A 204 25.35 6.27 -7.27
C ASP A 204 25.12 6.73 -5.83
N GLY A 205 24.76 5.81 -4.97
CA GLY A 205 24.66 6.09 -3.54
C GLY A 205 24.39 4.83 -2.73
N LEU A 206 25.04 4.69 -1.60
CA LEU A 206 24.84 3.56 -0.70
C LEU A 206 23.79 3.90 0.35
N ILE A 207 22.70 3.15 0.36
CA ILE A 207 21.76 3.16 1.47
C ILE A 207 22.03 1.90 2.32
N LYS A 208 22.52 2.14 3.53
CA LYS A 208 22.64 1.08 4.53
C LYS A 208 21.46 1.17 5.45
N GLN A 209 20.60 0.16 5.41
CA GLN A 209 19.53 0.02 6.38
C GLN A 209 19.54 -1.39 6.98
N ASN A 210 19.22 -1.45 8.25
CA ASN A 210 19.10 -2.68 8.99
C ASN A 210 17.65 -3.14 8.93
N ILE A 211 17.27 -3.76 7.82
CA ILE A 211 15.90 -4.21 7.53
C ILE A 211 15.86 -5.73 7.49
N ILE A 212 14.68 -6.27 7.80
CA ILE A 212 14.41 -7.71 7.75
C ILE A 212 13.64 -8.01 6.47
N LYS A 213 13.98 -9.11 5.83
CA LYS A 213 13.21 -9.62 4.70
C LYS A 213 11.82 -10.08 5.14
N PRO A 214 10.77 -9.84 4.36
CA PRO A 214 9.41 -10.30 4.66
C PRO A 214 9.32 -11.80 4.94
N SER A 215 10.08 -12.63 4.22
CA SER A 215 10.13 -14.08 4.47
C SER A 215 10.61 -14.45 5.87
N VAL A 216 11.46 -13.65 6.49
CA VAL A 216 11.94 -13.88 7.86
C VAL A 216 10.78 -13.72 8.85
N MET A 217 9.99 -12.66 8.72
CA MET A 217 8.76 -12.47 9.49
C MET A 217 7.75 -13.58 9.23
N ALA A 218 7.50 -13.89 7.95
CA ALA A 218 6.53 -14.91 7.54
C ALA A 218 6.90 -16.30 8.10
N ASN A 219 8.19 -16.65 8.11
CA ASN A 219 8.65 -17.91 8.70
C ASN A 219 8.47 -17.94 10.22
N ALA A 220 8.78 -16.85 10.92
CA ALA A 220 8.53 -16.74 12.35
C ALA A 220 7.03 -16.85 12.67
N SER A 221 6.18 -16.22 11.87
CA SER A 221 4.72 -16.33 11.96
C SER A 221 4.25 -17.78 11.79
N LYS A 222 4.80 -18.51 10.80
CA LYS A 222 4.49 -19.94 10.59
C LYS A 222 4.91 -20.80 11.78
N GLU A 223 6.04 -20.52 12.39
CA GLU A 223 6.51 -21.24 13.58
C GLU A 223 5.56 -21.03 14.76
N LEU A 224 5.12 -19.79 15.00
CA LEU A 224 4.12 -19.49 16.03
C LEU A 224 2.81 -20.25 15.80
N ILE A 225 2.26 -20.18 14.58
CA ILE A 225 1.00 -20.85 14.26
C ILE A 225 1.10 -22.38 14.44
N LYS A 226 2.26 -22.97 14.16
CA LYS A 226 2.50 -24.41 14.31
C LYS A 226 2.82 -24.85 15.75
N SER A 227 3.23 -23.94 16.60
CA SER A 227 3.76 -24.28 17.94
C SER A 227 2.72 -24.84 18.90
N GLU A 228 1.42 -24.62 18.63
CA GLU A 228 0.33 -24.93 19.58
C GLU A 228 0.52 -24.30 20.98
N ASP A 229 1.50 -23.42 21.14
CA ASP A 229 1.81 -22.71 22.38
C ASP A 229 0.79 -21.59 22.60
N LYS A 230 -0.18 -21.84 23.47
CA LYS A 230 -1.23 -20.87 23.80
C LYS A 230 -0.76 -19.72 24.66
N GLU A 231 0.34 -19.92 25.40
CA GLU A 231 0.94 -18.88 26.26
C GLU A 231 1.91 -17.99 25.49
N MET A 232 2.30 -18.42 24.28
CA MET A 232 3.16 -17.68 23.35
C MET A 232 4.43 -17.11 24.00
N THR A 233 4.99 -17.88 24.93
CA THR A 233 6.21 -17.53 25.69
C THR A 233 7.50 -17.97 24.99
N GLY A 234 7.37 -18.66 23.86
CA GLY A 234 8.49 -19.18 23.08
C GLY A 234 9.20 -18.11 22.24
N THR A 235 10.23 -18.58 21.53
CA THR A 235 10.84 -17.83 20.42
C THR A 235 10.43 -18.48 19.11
N TYR A 236 10.10 -17.64 18.13
CA TYR A 236 9.64 -18.04 16.81
C TYR A 236 10.61 -17.50 15.78
N GLY A 237 11.25 -18.38 15.03
CA GLY A 237 12.47 -18.01 14.34
C GLY A 237 13.52 -17.53 15.37
N ASN A 238 13.96 -16.31 15.27
CA ASN A 238 14.88 -15.70 16.22
C ASN A 238 14.23 -14.61 17.09
N TYR A 239 12.89 -14.58 17.17
CA TYR A 239 12.14 -13.48 17.77
C TYR A 239 11.26 -13.93 18.93
N THR A 240 11.21 -13.12 19.97
CA THR A 240 10.23 -13.28 21.06
C THR A 240 8.82 -12.93 20.57
N GLY A 241 7.79 -13.31 21.33
CA GLY A 241 6.41 -12.94 21.03
C GLY A 241 6.23 -11.43 20.80
N PRO A 242 6.71 -10.55 21.71
CA PRO A 242 6.68 -9.09 21.50
C PRO A 242 7.39 -8.63 20.24
N GLN A 243 8.56 -9.18 19.94
CA GLN A 243 9.29 -8.82 18.72
C GLN A 243 8.54 -9.23 17.46
N LEU A 244 7.93 -10.41 17.44
CA LEU A 244 7.11 -10.87 16.33
C LEU A 244 5.82 -10.05 16.20
N LEU A 245 5.19 -9.69 17.32
CA LEU A 245 4.04 -8.78 17.33
C LEU A 245 4.42 -7.43 16.72
N TYR A 246 5.56 -6.87 17.07
CA TYR A 246 6.03 -5.60 16.49
C TYR A 246 6.27 -5.70 14.99
N GLN A 247 6.92 -6.78 14.52
CA GLN A 247 7.18 -6.99 13.10
C GLN A 247 5.89 -7.12 12.29
N THR A 248 4.97 -7.98 12.75
CA THR A 248 3.69 -8.21 12.05
C THR A 248 2.82 -6.96 12.07
N SER A 249 2.80 -6.21 13.17
CA SER A 249 2.12 -4.91 13.28
C SER A 249 2.69 -3.90 12.31
N SER A 250 4.01 -3.79 12.26
CA SER A 250 4.73 -2.88 11.39
C SER A 250 4.50 -3.20 9.92
N TYR A 251 4.53 -4.49 9.57
CA TYR A 251 4.23 -4.96 8.23
C TYR A 251 2.78 -4.64 7.83
N LEU A 252 1.80 -5.00 8.66
CA LEU A 252 0.37 -4.71 8.41
C LEU A 252 0.09 -3.21 8.30
N ASN A 253 0.67 -2.41 9.17
CA ASN A 253 0.53 -0.96 9.12
C ASN A 253 1.30 -0.32 7.94
N GLY A 254 2.05 -1.12 7.20
CA GLY A 254 2.79 -0.67 6.03
C GLY A 254 4.05 0.14 6.34
N ASN A 255 4.58 0.06 7.54
CA ASN A 255 5.84 0.73 7.93
C ASN A 255 7.10 -0.09 7.61
N GLY A 256 6.92 -1.27 7.00
CA GLY A 256 8.02 -2.16 6.66
C GLY A 256 8.65 -2.85 7.87
N LEU A 257 9.76 -3.52 7.67
CA LEU A 257 10.37 -4.44 8.63
C LEU A 257 11.75 -3.97 9.07
N ASP A 258 11.78 -3.16 10.12
CA ASP A 258 13.03 -2.88 10.84
C ASP A 258 13.44 -4.08 11.70
N VAL A 259 14.74 -4.23 11.95
CA VAL A 259 15.21 -5.16 12.98
C VAL A 259 14.60 -4.74 14.32
N PRO A 260 13.79 -5.57 14.96
CA PRO A 260 13.09 -5.18 16.15
C PRO A 260 14.06 -4.97 17.31
N LYS A 261 13.82 -3.90 18.07
CA LYS A 261 14.47 -3.68 19.35
C LYS A 261 14.09 -4.80 20.32
N ALA A 262 14.78 -4.88 21.42
CA ALA A 262 14.28 -5.66 22.56
C ALA A 262 13.02 -4.96 23.09
N PHE A 263 11.93 -5.71 23.15
CA PHE A 263 10.68 -5.29 23.77
C PHE A 263 10.38 -6.20 24.96
N ASP A 264 9.88 -5.59 26.02
CA ASP A 264 9.44 -6.35 27.19
C ASP A 264 8.09 -7.04 26.91
N GLU A 265 7.84 -8.13 27.64
CA GLU A 265 6.55 -8.80 27.64
C GLU A 265 5.45 -7.85 28.18
N PRO A 266 4.16 -8.11 27.86
CA PRO A 266 3.07 -7.36 28.48
C PRO A 266 3.07 -7.59 30.00
N GLU A 267 2.67 -6.57 30.78
CA GLU A 267 2.67 -6.69 32.25
C GLU A 267 1.60 -7.62 32.78
N SER A 268 0.42 -7.51 32.22
CA SER A 268 -0.77 -8.27 32.63
C SER A 268 -1.61 -8.60 31.38
N PRO A 269 -1.11 -9.51 30.53
CA PRO A 269 -1.75 -9.78 29.25
C PRO A 269 -3.19 -10.23 29.44
N MET A 270 -4.10 -9.58 28.75
CA MET A 270 -5.50 -9.95 28.78
C MET A 270 -5.69 -11.30 28.11
N GLY A 271 -6.16 -12.27 28.87
CA GLY A 271 -6.27 -13.66 28.42
C GLY A 271 -7.40 -13.93 27.45
N ILE A 272 -8.43 -13.07 27.40
CA ILE A 272 -9.63 -13.28 26.58
C ILE A 272 -10.09 -11.95 26.01
N SER A 273 -10.15 -11.88 24.68
CA SER A 273 -10.74 -10.73 23.99
C SER A 273 -12.27 -10.74 24.08
N PHE A 274 -12.87 -9.57 24.23
CA PHE A 274 -14.33 -9.43 24.30
C PHE A 274 -14.84 -8.31 23.40
N MET A 275 -16.12 -8.41 23.03
CA MET A 275 -16.80 -7.54 22.09
C MET A 275 -16.16 -7.53 20.69
N VAL A 276 -15.41 -8.58 20.35
CA VAL A 276 -14.79 -8.73 19.04
C VAL A 276 -15.80 -9.19 18.00
N LYS A 277 -15.62 -8.75 16.77
CA LYS A 277 -16.37 -9.23 15.60
C LYS A 277 -15.87 -10.63 15.21
N ASP A 278 -16.70 -11.42 14.53
CA ASP A 278 -16.32 -12.71 13.96
C ASP A 278 -15.28 -12.54 12.83
N LYS A 279 -15.38 -11.44 12.08
CA LYS A 279 -14.45 -11.06 11.02
C LYS A 279 -14.11 -9.60 11.10
N TYR A 280 -12.90 -9.30 10.64
CA TYR A 280 -12.42 -7.94 10.42
C TYR A 280 -11.88 -7.81 9.00
N SER A 281 -12.07 -6.65 8.39
CA SER A 281 -11.46 -6.33 7.12
C SER A 281 -9.94 -6.23 7.26
N ILE A 282 -9.22 -6.38 6.16
CA ILE A 282 -7.77 -6.17 6.17
C ILE A 282 -7.41 -4.74 6.62
N TYR A 283 -8.23 -3.75 6.30
CA TYR A 283 -8.04 -2.36 6.73
C TYR A 283 -8.18 -2.19 8.25
N ASP A 284 -9.05 -2.98 8.90
CA ASP A 284 -9.13 -3.01 10.36
C ASP A 284 -7.82 -3.52 10.96
N TYR A 285 -7.25 -4.59 10.37
CA TYR A 285 -5.95 -5.13 10.80
C TYR A 285 -4.81 -4.15 10.59
N PHE A 286 -4.83 -3.36 9.53
CA PHE A 286 -3.85 -2.30 9.32
C PHE A 286 -3.91 -1.23 10.40
N LYS A 287 -5.11 -0.81 10.80
CA LYS A 287 -5.32 0.15 11.89
C LYS A 287 -4.91 -0.43 13.23
N MET A 288 -5.31 -1.67 13.51
CA MET A 288 -4.88 -2.37 14.73
C MET A 288 -3.34 -2.49 14.79
N GLY A 289 -2.70 -2.81 13.67
CA GLY A 289 -1.23 -2.84 13.55
C GLY A 289 -0.61 -1.48 13.89
N GLY A 290 -1.19 -0.38 13.43
CA GLY A 290 -0.76 0.98 13.77
C GLY A 290 -0.85 1.26 15.27
N ILE A 291 -1.98 0.93 15.90
CA ILE A 291 -2.19 1.10 17.35
C ILE A 291 -1.16 0.32 18.16
N VAL A 292 -0.94 -0.96 17.81
CA VAL A 292 0.04 -1.82 18.50
C VAL A 292 1.44 -1.25 18.35
N ARG A 293 1.82 -0.89 17.13
CA ARG A 293 3.16 -0.36 16.86
C ARG A 293 3.42 0.93 17.62
N GLU A 294 2.48 1.88 17.56
CA GLU A 294 2.59 3.14 18.28
C GLU A 294 2.73 2.94 19.80
N TYR A 295 1.92 2.04 20.36
CA TYR A 295 2.05 1.68 21.78
C TYR A 295 3.44 1.14 22.12
N MET A 296 3.95 0.20 21.29
CA MET A 296 5.24 -0.44 21.53
C MET A 296 6.41 0.55 21.36
N ASP A 297 6.34 1.45 20.40
CA ASP A 297 7.36 2.49 20.21
C ASP A 297 7.41 3.48 21.38
N GLN A 298 6.27 3.78 22.00
CA GLN A 298 6.17 4.69 23.14
C GLN A 298 6.55 4.04 24.48
N ASN A 299 6.22 2.76 24.64
CA ASN A 299 6.32 2.08 25.95
C ASN A 299 7.47 1.07 26.04
N GLY A 300 8.11 0.67 24.94
CA GLY A 300 9.19 -0.30 24.91
C GLY A 300 8.76 -1.75 25.23
N ARG A 301 7.47 -2.03 25.25
CA ARG A 301 6.88 -3.34 25.57
C ARG A 301 5.62 -3.61 24.76
N ALA A 302 5.22 -4.88 24.71
CA ALA A 302 3.95 -5.27 24.11
C ALA A 302 2.77 -4.77 24.97
N PRO A 303 1.62 -4.40 24.33
CA PRO A 303 0.40 -4.04 25.05
C PRO A 303 -0.25 -5.27 25.70
N ASP A 304 -0.87 -5.09 26.86
CA ASP A 304 -1.71 -6.12 27.50
C ASP A 304 -2.95 -6.40 26.63
N SER A 305 -3.49 -5.36 26.03
CA SER A 305 -4.60 -5.35 25.08
C SER A 305 -4.63 -4.03 24.34
N ILE A 306 -5.40 -3.99 23.24
CA ILE A 306 -5.79 -2.75 22.57
C ILE A 306 -7.30 -2.58 22.58
N GLU A 307 -7.76 -1.35 22.41
CA GLU A 307 -9.15 -1.04 22.15
C GLU A 307 -9.30 -0.66 20.67
N TYR A 308 -10.22 -1.30 19.97
CA TYR A 308 -10.53 -1.02 18.58
C TYR A 308 -12.02 -1.14 18.31
N GLU A 309 -12.66 -0.04 17.91
CA GLU A 309 -14.11 0.05 17.64
C GLU A 309 -15.00 -0.55 18.75
N GLY A 310 -14.62 -0.34 20.01
CA GLY A 310 -15.32 -0.86 21.18
C GLY A 310 -15.01 -2.33 21.52
N ALA A 311 -14.20 -3.00 20.72
CA ALA A 311 -13.66 -4.32 21.06
C ALA A 311 -12.41 -4.15 21.91
N HIS A 312 -12.23 -5.03 22.91
CA HIS A 312 -11.00 -5.15 23.67
C HIS A 312 -10.28 -6.42 23.23
N ILE A 313 -9.14 -6.25 22.59
CA ILE A 313 -8.40 -7.34 21.96
C ILE A 313 -7.11 -7.57 22.72
N GLY A 314 -6.99 -8.76 23.30
CA GLY A 314 -5.84 -9.15 24.15
C GLY A 314 -4.60 -9.48 23.34
N TYR A 315 -3.45 -9.39 24.02
CA TYR A 315 -2.12 -9.63 23.44
C TYR A 315 -2.01 -10.94 22.66
N TYR A 316 -2.49 -12.05 23.23
CA TYR A 316 -2.39 -13.36 22.58
C TYR A 316 -3.18 -13.45 21.28
N ASP A 317 -4.40 -12.90 21.27
CA ASP A 317 -5.23 -12.88 20.08
C ASP A 317 -4.67 -11.94 19.01
N LEU A 318 -4.07 -10.79 19.40
CA LEU A 318 -3.38 -9.90 18.47
C LEU A 318 -2.21 -10.62 17.79
N LEU A 319 -1.31 -11.19 18.59
CA LEU A 319 -0.12 -11.87 18.09
C LEU A 319 -0.49 -13.04 17.16
N TYR A 320 -1.48 -13.85 17.56
CA TYR A 320 -1.93 -14.99 16.76
C TYR A 320 -2.54 -14.57 15.43
N ASN A 321 -3.51 -13.63 15.44
CA ASN A 321 -4.19 -13.21 14.24
C ASN A 321 -3.25 -12.48 13.28
N PHE A 322 -2.36 -11.63 13.78
CA PHE A 322 -1.37 -10.96 12.95
C PHE A 322 -0.41 -11.96 12.31
N ALA A 323 0.07 -12.95 13.07
CA ALA A 323 0.90 -14.02 12.54
C ALA A 323 0.16 -14.87 11.50
N LYS A 324 -1.12 -15.19 11.75
CA LYS A 324 -1.95 -15.94 10.81
C LYS A 324 -2.10 -15.23 9.46
N ILE A 325 -2.29 -13.92 9.47
CA ILE A 325 -2.40 -13.12 8.26
C ILE A 325 -1.05 -13.05 7.53
N THR A 326 0.03 -12.80 8.26
CA THR A 326 1.35 -12.52 7.67
C THR A 326 2.17 -13.76 7.30
N GLN A 327 1.80 -14.95 7.75
CA GLN A 327 2.60 -16.18 7.57
C GLN A 327 2.93 -16.54 6.11
N ASN A 328 2.16 -16.09 5.15
CA ASN A 328 2.37 -16.38 3.73
C ASN A 328 2.91 -15.19 2.93
N HIS A 329 3.16 -14.06 3.58
CA HIS A 329 3.63 -12.84 2.95
C HIS A 329 5.16 -12.82 2.90
N THR A 330 5.71 -12.97 1.71
CA THR A 330 7.15 -13.07 1.47
C THR A 330 7.70 -11.91 0.64
N ASP A 331 6.89 -10.93 0.36
CA ASP A 331 7.31 -9.70 -0.34
C ASP A 331 6.81 -8.44 0.40
N ALA A 332 7.37 -7.30 0.03
CA ALA A 332 7.00 -6.01 0.60
C ALA A 332 5.69 -5.47 0.02
N ARG A 333 5.29 -5.99 -1.13
CA ARG A 333 4.03 -5.65 -1.77
C ARG A 333 2.91 -6.30 -1.00
N HIS A 334 2.10 -5.56 -0.38
CA HIS A 334 0.95 -6.08 0.36
C HIS A 334 -0.15 -6.64 -0.59
N MET A 335 0.23 -7.17 -1.71
CA MET A 335 -0.63 -7.85 -2.65
C MET A 335 -0.92 -9.25 -2.15
N GLY A 336 -2.15 -9.72 -2.33
CA GLY A 336 -2.55 -11.06 -1.91
C GLY A 336 -3.15 -11.15 -0.50
N PHE A 337 -3.45 -10.03 0.13
CA PHE A 337 -4.34 -10.06 1.28
C PHE A 337 -5.79 -10.35 0.83
N GLU A 338 -6.49 -11.13 1.62
CA GLU A 338 -7.92 -11.26 1.50
C GLU A 338 -8.61 -9.99 2.01
N SER A 339 -9.81 -9.69 1.52
CA SER A 339 -10.57 -8.50 1.97
C SER A 339 -10.97 -8.57 3.44
N GLU A 340 -11.19 -9.78 3.96
CA GLU A 340 -11.59 -10.05 5.34
C GLU A 340 -10.91 -11.30 5.89
N TYR A 341 -10.65 -11.30 7.20
CA TYR A 341 -10.12 -12.46 7.92
C TYR A 341 -10.98 -12.78 9.12
N HIS A 342 -11.19 -14.06 9.35
CA HIS A 342 -11.83 -14.57 10.58
C HIS A 342 -10.93 -14.29 11.78
N PHE A 343 -11.51 -13.73 12.84
CA PHE A 343 -10.80 -13.45 14.07
C PHE A 343 -10.81 -14.67 14.99
N ASP A 344 -9.65 -15.24 15.23
CA ASP A 344 -9.48 -16.39 16.10
C ASP A 344 -9.18 -15.97 17.54
N LYS A 345 -9.86 -16.57 18.48
CA LYS A 345 -9.58 -16.44 19.92
C LYS A 345 -8.74 -17.61 20.37
N VAL A 346 -7.52 -17.33 20.80
CA VAL A 346 -6.56 -18.37 21.27
C VAL A 346 -7.04 -19.03 22.55
N ASN A 347 -7.59 -18.23 23.45
CA ASN A 347 -8.07 -18.67 24.77
C ASN A 347 -9.60 -18.61 24.88
N ASP A 348 -10.29 -19.36 24.03
CA ASP A 348 -11.75 -19.44 24.13
C ASP A 348 -12.12 -20.36 25.31
N SER A 349 -12.45 -19.74 26.42
CA SER A 349 -12.83 -20.49 27.62
C SER A 349 -14.25 -21.03 27.49
N ILE A 350 -14.41 -22.34 27.42
CA ILE A 350 -15.69 -23.04 27.47
C ILE A 350 -16.56 -22.52 28.66
N LEU A 351 -15.93 -22.10 29.75
CA LEU A 351 -16.62 -21.51 30.91
C LEU A 351 -17.40 -20.24 30.56
N LEU A 352 -16.92 -19.40 29.63
CA LEU A 352 -17.62 -18.20 29.19
C LEU A 352 -18.89 -18.52 28.40
N HIS A 353 -18.89 -19.58 27.64
CA HIS A 353 -20.08 -20.04 26.90
C HIS A 353 -21.11 -20.70 27.83
N ILE A 354 -20.66 -21.33 28.92
CA ILE A 354 -21.54 -22.00 29.89
C ILE A 354 -22.09 -21.00 30.92
N PHE A 355 -21.35 -19.92 31.23
CA PHE A 355 -21.73 -18.96 32.26
C PHE A 355 -23.15 -18.36 32.12
N PRO A 356 -23.64 -17.96 30.95
CA PRO A 356 -25.01 -17.48 30.78
C PRO A 356 -26.06 -18.54 31.12
N PHE A 357 -25.80 -19.80 30.74
CA PHE A 357 -26.68 -20.91 31.06
C PHE A 357 -26.72 -21.23 32.55
N VAL A 358 -25.54 -21.19 33.19
CA VAL A 358 -25.44 -21.38 34.66
C VAL A 358 -26.16 -20.24 35.38
N LEU A 359 -26.04 -19.01 34.91
CA LEU A 359 -26.73 -17.85 35.48
C LEU A 359 -28.25 -17.96 35.34
N ILE A 360 -28.73 -18.35 34.17
CA ILE A 360 -30.17 -18.60 33.92
C ILE A 360 -30.69 -19.70 34.85
N LEU A 361 -29.98 -20.84 34.94
CA LEU A 361 -30.33 -21.91 35.84
C LEU A 361 -30.37 -21.48 37.29
N PHE A 362 -29.41 -20.64 37.70
CA PHE A 362 -29.34 -20.08 39.05
C PHE A 362 -30.53 -19.15 39.34
N VAL A 363 -30.91 -18.28 38.40
CA VAL A 363 -32.10 -17.40 38.51
C VAL A 363 -33.38 -18.21 38.59
N LEU A 364 -33.54 -19.25 37.75
CA LEU A 364 -34.70 -20.16 37.77
C LEU A 364 -34.74 -20.91 39.11
N PHE A 365 -33.61 -21.35 39.63
CA PHE A 365 -33.55 -22.00 40.93
C PHE A 365 -33.99 -21.07 42.04
N LEU A 366 -33.51 -19.82 42.08
CA LEU A 366 -33.96 -18.82 43.04
C LEU A 366 -35.49 -18.52 42.92
N ALA A 367 -35.99 -18.38 41.71
CA ALA A 367 -37.42 -18.21 41.46
C ALA A 367 -38.26 -19.41 41.97
N TYR A 368 -37.75 -20.63 41.77
CA TYR A 368 -38.37 -21.86 42.31
C TYR A 368 -38.38 -21.86 43.85
N LEU A 369 -37.28 -21.49 44.50
CA LEU A 369 -37.22 -21.39 45.95
C LEU A 369 -38.18 -20.35 46.51
N LEU A 370 -38.28 -19.16 45.86
CA LEU A 370 -39.25 -18.13 46.22
C LEU A 370 -40.69 -18.62 46.05
N TYR A 371 -41.00 -19.27 44.94
CA TYR A 371 -42.33 -19.88 44.70
C TYR A 371 -42.67 -20.90 45.77
N LYS A 372 -41.75 -21.80 46.12
CA LYS A 372 -41.94 -22.82 47.17
C LYS A 372 -42.14 -22.18 48.53
N ARG A 373 -41.48 -21.06 48.83
CA ARG A 373 -41.63 -20.33 50.08
C ARG A 373 -43.00 -19.64 50.15
N LEU A 374 -43.42 -18.97 49.09
CA LEU A 374 -44.74 -18.31 49.02
C LEU A 374 -45.89 -19.32 49.12
N ARG A 375 -45.76 -20.49 48.52
CA ARG A 375 -46.77 -21.57 48.61
C ARG A 375 -46.93 -22.14 50.02
N ARG A 376 -45.85 -22.03 50.84
CA ARG A 376 -45.92 -22.45 52.26
C ARG A 376 -46.57 -21.41 53.15
N PHE A 377 -46.60 -20.12 52.75
CA PHE A 377 -47.30 -19.07 53.51
C PHE A 377 -48.77 -18.98 53.17
N ASN A 378 -49.22 -19.56 52.07
CA ASN A 378 -50.62 -19.55 51.63
C ASN A 378 -51.37 -20.88 51.98
N ARG A 379 -50.75 -21.70 52.84
CA ARG A 379 -51.37 -22.83 53.51
C ARG A 379 -51.32 -22.60 55.01
#